data_dfad230293d04d1685867c50485fc0b0
#
_entry.id   dfad230293d04d1685867c50485fc0b0
#
_cell.length_a   1.000
_cell.length_b   1.000
_cell.length_c   1.000
_cell.angle_alpha   90.00
_cell.angle_beta   90.00
_cell.angle_gamma   90.00
#
_symmetry.space_group_name_H-M   'P 1'
#
loop_
_entity.id
_entity.type
_entity.pdbx_description
1 polymer ?
#
loop_
_entity_poly.entity_id
_entity_poly.type
_entity_poly.pdbx_seq_one_letter_code
_entity_poly.pdbx_strand_id
1 'polypeptide(L)'
;MLISQLSKKTKVPIHTIRYYEKYGLLKGLKKTTAESTKYTYYDEKEVDKLELIEEGKSIGLSLSEIKELIDVWYNKRISNKRRLDILIKQKTVIDQKILKLHDVQQRVAIFIDELEKFS
;
A
#
# COMPACT_ATOMS: atom_id res chain seq x y z
N MET A 1 -11.26 -0.40 16.42
CA MET A 1 -10.74 -1.73 16.83
C MET A 1 -9.32 -1.62 17.36
N LEU A 2 -8.91 -2.59 18.15
CA LEU A 2 -7.54 -2.67 18.66
C LEU A 2 -6.62 -3.23 17.60
N ILE A 3 -5.31 -3.07 17.77
CA ILE A 3 -4.31 -3.54 16.79
C ILE A 3 -4.41 -5.05 16.53
N SER A 4 -4.69 -5.84 17.56
CA SER A 4 -4.86 -7.29 17.40
C SER A 4 -6.06 -7.65 16.53
N GLN A 5 -7.15 -6.89 16.66
CA GLN A 5 -8.34 -7.07 15.84
C GLN A 5 -8.08 -6.65 14.40
N LEU A 6 -7.37 -5.53 14.21
CA LEU A 6 -6.96 -5.05 12.89
C LEU A 6 -6.08 -6.08 12.19
N SER A 7 -5.11 -6.64 12.91
CA SER A 7 -4.22 -7.67 12.39
C SER A 7 -4.99 -8.92 11.94
N LYS A 8 -5.93 -9.38 12.75
CA LYS A 8 -6.76 -10.54 12.40
C LYS A 8 -7.62 -10.28 11.17
N LYS A 9 -8.23 -9.11 11.10
CA LYS A 9 -9.13 -8.73 9.99
C LYS A 9 -8.38 -8.61 8.67
N THR A 10 -7.20 -8.05 8.68
CA THR A 10 -6.41 -7.76 7.47
C THR A 10 -5.39 -8.84 7.15
N LYS A 11 -5.10 -9.73 8.08
CA LYS A 11 -4.04 -10.74 8.01
C LYS A 11 -2.64 -10.13 7.92
N VAL A 12 -2.50 -8.87 8.30
CA VAL A 12 -1.20 -8.20 8.37
C VAL A 12 -0.65 -8.32 9.79
N PRO A 13 0.60 -8.77 9.96
CA PRO A 13 1.18 -8.94 11.30
C PRO A 13 1.21 -7.62 12.09
N ILE A 14 1.08 -7.71 13.40
CA ILE A 14 1.06 -6.55 14.30
C ILE A 14 2.32 -5.69 14.14
N HIS A 15 3.50 -6.32 14.07
CA HIS A 15 4.75 -5.57 13.90
C HIS A 15 4.80 -4.80 12.58
N THR A 16 4.18 -5.33 11.53
CA THR A 16 4.08 -4.66 10.24
C THR A 16 3.14 -3.47 10.31
N ILE A 17 2.00 -3.61 11.00
CA ILE A 17 1.06 -2.51 11.23
C ILE A 17 1.76 -1.37 12.00
N ARG A 18 2.51 -1.70 13.04
CA ARG A 18 3.28 -0.70 13.81
C ARG A 18 4.33 0.01 12.96
N TYR A 19 4.99 -0.72 12.07
CA TYR A 19 5.94 -0.15 11.12
C TYR A 19 5.27 0.86 10.20
N TYR A 20 4.12 0.50 9.63
CA TYR A 20 3.37 1.40 8.76
C TYR A 20 2.87 2.64 9.50
N GLU A 21 2.42 2.49 10.73
CA GLU A 21 2.02 3.63 11.56
C GLU A 21 3.20 4.55 11.83
N LYS A 22 4.34 3.99 12.18
CA LYS A 22 5.58 4.76 12.40
C LYS A 22 6.03 5.50 11.15
N TYR A 23 5.86 4.88 9.98
CA TYR A 23 6.21 5.49 8.69
C TYR A 23 5.20 6.57 8.27
N GLY A 24 4.05 6.65 8.91
CA GLY A 24 3.02 7.64 8.61
C GLY A 24 1.95 7.19 7.63
N LEU A 25 1.87 5.89 7.35
CA LEU A 25 0.86 5.34 6.44
C LEU A 25 -0.48 5.10 7.13
N LEU A 26 -0.44 4.85 8.43
CA LEU A 26 -1.61 4.58 9.26
C LEU A 26 -1.63 5.54 10.42
N LYS A 27 -2.81 5.78 10.97
CA LYS A 27 -2.98 6.63 12.14
C LYS A 27 -3.88 5.95 13.16
N GLY A 28 -3.30 5.56 14.27
CA GLY A 28 -4.06 5.08 15.42
C GLY A 28 -4.53 6.26 16.27
N LEU A 29 -5.70 6.12 16.84
CA LEU A 29 -6.25 7.11 17.76
C LEU A 29 -5.96 6.66 19.18
N LYS A 30 -5.33 7.54 19.97
CA LYS A 30 -5.08 7.28 21.40
C LYS A 30 -6.36 7.53 22.17
N LYS A 31 -6.83 6.53 22.89
CA LYS A 31 -8.00 6.62 23.75
C LYS A 31 -7.65 6.27 25.18
N THR A 32 -8.34 6.91 26.13
CA THR A 32 -8.16 6.65 27.55
C THR A 32 -9.47 6.08 28.09
N THR A 33 -9.39 4.95 28.81
CA THR A 33 -10.55 4.37 29.47
C THR A 33 -10.87 5.14 30.76
N ALA A 34 -12.04 4.84 31.36
CA ALA A 34 -12.44 5.42 32.66
C ALA A 34 -11.43 5.07 33.76
N GLU A 35 -10.65 4.01 33.58
CA GLU A 35 -9.62 3.56 34.54
C GLU A 35 -8.24 4.15 34.22
N SER A 36 -8.18 5.16 33.35
CA SER A 36 -6.96 5.82 32.90
C SER A 36 -6.01 4.92 32.11
N THR A 37 -6.49 3.80 31.61
CA THR A 37 -5.71 2.93 30.71
C THR A 37 -5.73 3.50 29.31
N LYS A 38 -4.53 3.73 28.75
CA LYS A 38 -4.39 4.25 27.39
C LYS A 38 -4.25 3.09 26.40
N TYR A 39 -4.96 3.18 25.28
CA TYR A 39 -4.82 2.21 24.19
C TYR A 39 -4.94 2.91 22.84
N THR A 40 -4.47 2.25 21.80
CA THR A 40 -4.58 2.74 20.43
C THR A 40 -5.75 2.05 19.73
N TYR A 41 -6.62 2.86 19.14
CA TYR A 41 -7.80 2.41 18.44
C TYR A 41 -7.67 2.72 16.95
N TYR A 42 -8.07 1.77 16.10
CA TYR A 42 -8.04 1.92 14.64
C TYR A 42 -9.46 1.82 14.10
N ASP A 43 -9.85 2.76 13.23
CA ASP A 43 -11.18 2.74 12.61
C ASP A 43 -11.16 2.02 11.24
N GLU A 44 -12.32 1.92 10.61
CA GLU A 44 -12.44 1.25 9.31
C GLU A 44 -11.62 1.92 8.21
N LYS A 45 -11.38 3.21 8.31
CA LYS A 45 -10.50 3.93 7.37
C LYS A 45 -9.10 3.33 7.36
N GLU A 46 -8.62 2.89 8.52
CA GLU A 46 -7.29 2.29 8.61
C GLU A 46 -7.26 0.89 7.98
N VAL A 47 -8.38 0.18 8.01
CA VAL A 47 -8.53 -1.09 7.28
C VAL A 47 -8.37 -0.84 5.77
N ASP A 48 -9.06 0.16 5.26
CA ASP A 48 -9.00 0.51 3.83
C ASP A 48 -7.59 0.92 3.42
N LYS A 49 -6.90 1.68 4.27
CA LYS A 49 -5.50 2.06 4.03
C LYS A 49 -4.59 0.84 3.98
N LEU A 50 -4.78 -0.12 4.89
CA LEU A 50 -3.98 -1.35 4.88
C LEU A 50 -4.19 -2.16 3.61
N GLU A 51 -5.42 -2.25 3.13
CA GLU A 51 -5.72 -2.91 1.87
C GLU A 51 -4.99 -2.24 0.70
N LEU A 52 -5.02 -0.90 0.66
CA LEU A 52 -4.30 -0.13 -0.36
C LEU A 52 -2.78 -0.36 -0.28
N ILE A 53 -2.23 -0.40 0.94
CA ILE A 53 -0.80 -0.66 1.15
C ILE A 53 -0.43 -2.04 0.60
N GLU A 54 -1.20 -3.07 0.94
CA GLU A 54 -0.90 -4.43 0.51
C GLU A 54 -1.04 -4.59 -1.02
N GLU A 55 -2.04 -3.97 -1.62
CA GLU A 55 -2.19 -3.95 -3.08
C GLU A 55 -1.01 -3.25 -3.75
N GLY A 56 -0.63 -2.07 -3.26
CA GLY A 56 0.51 -1.33 -3.81
C GLY A 56 1.80 -2.13 -3.71
N LYS A 57 2.05 -2.77 -2.59
CA LYS A 57 3.23 -3.62 -2.41
C LYS A 57 3.22 -4.82 -3.36
N SER A 58 2.06 -5.40 -3.60
CA SER A 58 1.94 -6.57 -4.48
C SER A 58 2.33 -6.27 -5.92
N ILE A 59 2.21 -5.04 -6.35
CA ILE A 59 2.62 -4.61 -7.70
C ILE A 59 3.97 -3.90 -7.71
N GLY A 60 4.68 -3.92 -6.58
CA GLY A 60 6.04 -3.40 -6.48
C GLY A 60 6.15 -1.89 -6.29
N LEU A 61 5.11 -1.23 -5.79
CA LEU A 61 5.22 0.18 -5.41
C LEU A 61 6.03 0.30 -4.12
N SER A 62 6.82 1.37 -4.02
CA SER A 62 7.55 1.69 -2.79
C SER A 62 6.58 2.23 -1.74
N LEU A 63 6.99 2.19 -0.46
CA LEU A 63 6.18 2.77 0.61
C LEU A 63 5.98 4.27 0.42
N SER A 64 6.97 4.97 -0.13
CA SER A 64 6.86 6.39 -0.45
C SER A 64 5.77 6.65 -1.50
N GLU A 65 5.73 5.83 -2.54
CA GLU A 65 4.71 5.93 -3.59
C GLU A 65 3.32 5.62 -3.04
N ILE A 66 3.21 4.60 -2.20
CA ILE A 66 1.95 4.23 -1.55
C ILE A 66 1.46 5.35 -0.63
N LYS A 67 2.37 5.97 0.11
CA LYS A 67 2.03 7.10 0.98
C LYS A 67 1.45 8.28 0.20
N GLU A 68 2.01 8.59 -0.95
CA GLU A 68 1.46 9.62 -1.82
C GLU A 68 0.02 9.29 -2.25
N LEU A 69 -0.26 8.04 -2.58
CA LEU A 69 -1.62 7.61 -2.93
C LEU A 69 -2.58 7.72 -1.75
N ILE A 70 -2.14 7.34 -0.55
CA ILE A 70 -2.94 7.49 0.66
C ILE A 70 -3.28 8.96 0.89
N ASP A 71 -2.33 9.86 0.70
CA ASP A 71 -2.54 11.29 0.84
C ASP A 71 -3.62 11.80 -0.14
N VAL A 72 -3.68 11.28 -1.35
CA VAL A 72 -4.70 11.67 -2.32
C VAL A 72 -6.11 11.42 -1.78
N TRP A 73 -6.34 10.27 -1.14
CA TRP A 73 -7.67 9.89 -0.68
C TRP A 73 -8.02 10.38 0.72
N TYR A 74 -7.03 10.54 1.58
CA TYR A 74 -7.28 10.75 3.01
C TYR A 74 -6.74 12.07 3.57
N ASN A 75 -5.83 12.75 2.88
CA ASN A 75 -5.31 14.02 3.36
C ASN A 75 -6.13 15.17 2.80
N LYS A 76 -7.03 15.71 3.63
CA LYS A 76 -7.93 16.81 3.23
C LYS A 76 -7.21 18.16 3.07
N ARG A 77 -5.95 18.26 3.51
CA ARG A 77 -5.19 19.51 3.47
C ARG A 77 -4.53 19.77 2.13
N ILE A 78 -4.36 18.75 1.28
CA ILE A 78 -3.73 18.96 -0.02
C ILE A 78 -4.77 19.45 -1.04
N SER A 79 -4.29 20.28 -1.98
CA SER A 79 -5.12 20.85 -3.03
C SER A 79 -5.46 19.80 -4.10
N ASN A 80 -6.51 20.10 -4.89
CA ASN A 80 -6.85 19.26 -6.04
C ASN A 80 -5.72 19.25 -7.08
N LYS A 81 -5.02 20.36 -7.24
CA LYS A 81 -3.86 20.42 -8.12
C LYS A 81 -2.77 19.44 -7.67
N ARG A 82 -2.48 19.41 -6.36
CA ARG A 82 -1.50 18.49 -5.82
C ARG A 82 -1.93 17.03 -5.98
N ARG A 83 -3.23 16.74 -5.75
CA ARG A 83 -3.79 15.40 -5.99
C ARG A 83 -3.59 14.96 -7.43
N LEU A 84 -3.89 15.85 -8.37
CA LEU A 84 -3.73 15.57 -9.80
C LEU A 84 -2.27 15.27 -10.14
N ASP A 85 -1.34 16.09 -9.65
CA ASP A 85 0.09 15.89 -9.88
C ASP A 85 0.57 14.53 -9.36
N ILE A 86 0.13 14.15 -8.16
CA ILE A 86 0.46 12.84 -7.57
C ILE A 86 -0.08 11.71 -8.44
N LEU A 87 -1.34 11.80 -8.86
CA LEU A 87 -1.98 10.74 -9.65
C LEU A 87 -1.33 10.58 -11.02
N ILE A 88 -0.97 11.68 -11.67
CA ILE A 88 -0.27 11.65 -12.96
C ILE A 88 1.09 10.98 -12.80
N LYS A 89 1.84 11.36 -11.77
CA LYS A 89 3.13 10.74 -11.47
C LYS A 89 3.00 9.25 -11.21
N GLN A 90 2.04 8.85 -10.40
CA GLN A 90 1.83 7.43 -10.07
C GLN A 90 1.36 6.63 -11.28
N LYS A 91 0.53 7.21 -12.14
CA LYS A 91 0.15 6.57 -13.40
C LYS A 91 1.38 6.31 -14.26
N THR A 92 2.29 7.27 -14.37
CA THR A 92 3.54 7.12 -15.12
C THR A 92 4.40 5.99 -14.55
N VAL A 93 4.54 5.91 -13.23
CA VAL A 93 5.28 4.82 -12.57
C VAL A 93 4.67 3.46 -12.92
N ILE A 94 3.36 3.35 -12.86
CA ILE A 94 2.64 2.11 -13.18
C ILE A 94 2.79 1.76 -14.67
N ASP A 95 2.66 2.74 -15.56
CA ASP A 95 2.85 2.54 -17.00
C ASP A 95 4.25 1.98 -17.31
N GLN A 96 5.28 2.48 -16.64
CA GLN A 96 6.65 1.98 -16.78
C GLN A 96 6.80 0.56 -16.28
N LYS A 97 6.12 0.19 -15.19
CA LYS A 97 6.12 -1.18 -14.67
C LYS A 97 5.45 -2.15 -15.65
N ILE A 98 4.36 -1.72 -16.28
CA ILE A 98 3.67 -2.51 -17.31
C ILE A 98 4.60 -2.79 -18.47
N LEU A 99 5.30 -1.77 -18.98
CA LEU A 99 6.27 -1.94 -20.07
C LEU A 99 7.38 -2.92 -19.70
N LYS A 100 7.90 -2.79 -18.47
CA LYS A 100 8.97 -3.68 -18.00
C LYS A 100 8.50 -5.13 -17.90
N LEU A 101 7.30 -5.34 -17.36
CA LEU A 101 6.72 -6.67 -17.26
C LEU A 101 6.47 -7.26 -18.64
N HIS A 102 6.01 -6.46 -19.59
CA HIS A 102 5.81 -6.87 -20.98
C HIS A 102 7.13 -7.33 -21.61
N ASP A 103 8.21 -6.57 -21.41
CA ASP A 103 9.54 -6.95 -21.93
C ASP A 103 10.01 -8.28 -21.36
N VAL A 104 9.87 -8.48 -20.07
CA VAL A 104 10.26 -9.74 -19.42
C VAL A 104 9.39 -10.89 -19.91
N GLN A 105 8.09 -10.65 -20.06
CA GLN A 105 7.16 -11.64 -20.58
C GLN A 105 7.60 -12.11 -21.97
N GLN A 106 8.01 -11.19 -22.84
CA GLN A 106 8.49 -11.51 -24.18
C GLN A 106 9.76 -12.35 -24.17
N ARG A 107 10.70 -12.01 -23.27
CA ARG A 107 11.93 -12.81 -23.12
C ARG A 107 11.62 -14.22 -22.63
N VAL A 108 10.72 -14.36 -21.68
CA VAL A 108 10.29 -15.68 -21.20
C VAL A 108 9.65 -16.48 -22.35
N ALA A 109 8.80 -15.84 -23.14
CA ALA A 109 8.16 -16.50 -24.29
C ALA A 109 9.19 -16.99 -25.32
N ILE A 110 10.24 -16.20 -25.57
CA ILE A 110 11.34 -16.59 -26.45
C ILE A 110 12.06 -17.82 -25.91
N PHE A 111 12.37 -17.85 -24.62
CA PHE A 111 13.03 -19.02 -24.01
C PHE A 111 12.15 -20.27 -24.06
N ILE A 112 10.86 -20.14 -23.85
CA ILE A 112 9.92 -21.25 -23.98
C ILE A 112 9.98 -21.83 -25.39
N ASP A 113 9.91 -20.95 -26.38
CA ASP A 113 9.95 -21.33 -27.80
C ASP A 113 11.26 -22.06 -28.14
N GLU A 114 12.39 -21.53 -27.69
CA GLU A 114 13.71 -22.15 -27.88
C GLU A 114 13.78 -23.54 -27.25
N LEU A 115 13.29 -23.70 -26.01
CA LEU A 115 13.32 -24.99 -25.32
C LEU A 115 12.39 -26.00 -25.98
N GLU A 116 11.25 -25.58 -26.50
CA GLU A 116 10.32 -26.47 -27.21
C GLU A 116 10.94 -27.04 -28.50
N LYS A 117 11.85 -26.30 -29.12
CA LYS A 117 12.56 -26.77 -30.33
C LYS A 117 13.52 -27.90 -30.03
N PHE A 118 13.93 -28.09 -28.78
CA PHE A 118 14.88 -29.12 -28.38
C PHE A 118 14.21 -30.33 -27.72
N SER A 119 12.90 -30.33 -27.59
CA SER A 119 12.16 -31.42 -26.96
C SER A 119 11.51 -32.38 -27.95
#